data_c4c90f6960371530fbd19c20877641af
#
_entry.id   c4c90f6960371530fbd19c20877641af
#
_cell.length_a   1.000
_cell.length_b   1.000
_cell.length_c   1.000
_cell.angle_alpha   90.00
_cell.angle_beta   90.00
_cell.angle_gamma   90.00
#
_symmetry.space_group_name_H-M   'P 1'
#
loop_
_entity.id
_entity.type
_entity.pdbx_description
1 polymer ?
#
loop_
_entity_poly.entity_id
_entity_poly.type
_entity_poly.pdbx_seq_one_letter_code
_entity_poly.pdbx_strand_id
1 'polypeptide(L)'
;MKENIKVSTAVSWTWLSILVVVMVSTNLRSPITAVGPVLGQISEDLQLNSFQSSLLTAIPLFMFASCSVAVSRYSHKLGMHRFLLFGLMLLSVGIVLRVWGNMPTLFVGSFLIGLGICVGNVVTPGYIKTSFPKQIGLMTGIFAVAMNLTAAFASGFSLRLGEWTGLGWQGSLGVWVILALLSLIVVFFDGLGRKKAPGITENRQATSGIGYIFRSRLAWYISLFMGIQSLIYYSLISWLPNVLVDYGMPKEDTGWLLFLIQIAMIPIMFIGPILAHRMKDQRLMATAVAIGMLGSIFIFWHYKLQGIYVAAVLLGLSNGLSFSLSILFFTLRARSTANAIKISGMAQSVGYFIAAFGPPVFGRLHEIDATWNYSFYFLAGSIVLLLFAGWKAGEATYVAED
;
A
#
# COMPACT_ATOMS: atom_id res chain seq x y z
N MET A 1 -40.52 8.18 24.90
CA MET A 1 -40.41 7.12 23.89
C MET A 1 -39.74 7.53 22.58
N LYS A 2 -39.72 8.84 22.23
CA LYS A 2 -39.06 9.35 20.98
C LYS A 2 -37.53 9.58 21.11
N GLU A 3 -37.01 9.76 22.31
CA GLU A 3 -35.55 9.98 22.51
C GLU A 3 -34.71 8.68 22.38
N ASN A 4 -35.25 7.55 22.81
CA ASN A 4 -34.53 6.27 22.73
C ASN A 4 -34.38 5.73 21.31
N ILE A 5 -35.29 6.07 20.40
CA ILE A 5 -35.21 5.64 19.00
C ILE A 5 -34.10 6.42 18.24
N LYS A 6 -33.90 7.70 18.56
CA LYS A 6 -32.82 8.52 17.96
C LYS A 6 -31.42 8.08 18.41
N VAL A 7 -31.27 7.67 19.66
CA VAL A 7 -29.98 7.18 20.19
C VAL A 7 -29.63 5.83 19.56
N SER A 8 -30.58 4.91 19.43
CA SER A 8 -30.35 3.59 18.83
C SER A 8 -29.97 3.70 17.34
N THR A 9 -30.62 4.56 16.57
CA THR A 9 -30.26 4.76 15.16
C THR A 9 -28.91 5.44 14.98
N ALA A 10 -28.54 6.43 15.78
CA ALA A 10 -27.25 7.10 15.73
C ALA A 10 -26.09 6.16 16.04
N VAL A 11 -26.25 5.27 17.02
CA VAL A 11 -25.25 4.23 17.37
C VAL A 11 -25.09 3.21 16.25
N SER A 12 -26.20 2.74 15.63
CA SER A 12 -26.14 1.79 14.52
C SER A 12 -25.40 2.34 13.28
N TRP A 13 -25.63 3.59 12.94
CA TRP A 13 -24.93 4.26 11.83
C TRP A 13 -23.42 4.43 12.07
N THR A 14 -23.01 4.70 13.30
CA THR A 14 -21.60 4.82 13.65
C THR A 14 -20.87 3.49 13.43
N TRP A 15 -21.46 2.36 13.85
CA TRP A 15 -20.88 1.04 13.63
C TRP A 15 -20.77 0.68 12.16
N LEU A 16 -21.78 0.98 11.36
CA LEU A 16 -21.74 0.73 9.91
C LEU A 16 -20.63 1.55 9.24
N SER A 17 -20.42 2.79 9.66
CA SER A 17 -19.34 3.62 9.13
C SER A 17 -17.95 3.11 9.54
N ILE A 18 -17.78 2.56 10.74
CA ILE A 18 -16.53 1.88 11.15
C ILE A 18 -16.32 0.65 10.26
N LEU A 19 -17.39 -0.14 10.04
CA LEU A 19 -17.34 -1.31 9.20
C LEU A 19 -16.96 -0.97 7.75
N VAL A 20 -17.44 0.17 7.20
CA VAL A 20 -17.01 0.68 5.89
C VAL A 20 -15.50 0.90 5.86
N VAL A 21 -14.95 1.58 6.88
CA VAL A 21 -13.49 1.84 6.94
C VAL A 21 -12.72 0.52 6.97
N VAL A 22 -13.12 -0.43 7.81
CA VAL A 22 -12.46 -1.74 7.93
C VAL A 22 -12.57 -2.51 6.61
N MET A 23 -13.79 -2.67 6.08
CA MET A 23 -14.05 -3.49 4.89
C MET A 23 -13.40 -2.92 3.62
N VAL A 24 -13.38 -1.61 3.45
CA VAL A 24 -12.65 -1.00 2.32
C VAL A 24 -11.16 -1.23 2.47
N SER A 25 -10.58 -0.97 3.66
CA SER A 25 -9.14 -1.09 3.88
C SER A 25 -8.60 -2.50 3.68
N THR A 26 -9.38 -3.54 4.03
CA THR A 26 -8.98 -4.94 3.83
C THR A 26 -8.78 -5.31 2.35
N ASN A 27 -9.38 -4.58 1.43
CA ASN A 27 -9.26 -4.81 -0.02
C ASN A 27 -8.09 -4.05 -0.67
N LEU A 28 -7.42 -3.14 0.04
CA LEU A 28 -6.47 -2.23 -0.60
C LEU A 28 -5.08 -2.84 -0.81
N ARG A 29 -4.73 -3.91 -0.11
CA ARG A 29 -3.43 -4.58 -0.27
C ARG A 29 -3.54 -6.07 -0.59
N SER A 30 -4.57 -6.76 -0.10
CA SER A 30 -4.71 -8.21 -0.27
C SER A 30 -4.60 -8.67 -1.74
N PRO A 31 -5.23 -8.01 -2.75
CA PRO A 31 -5.11 -8.48 -4.13
C PRO A 31 -3.72 -8.29 -4.75
N ILE A 32 -2.86 -7.48 -4.15
CA ILE A 32 -1.47 -7.28 -4.58
C ILE A 32 -0.55 -8.27 -3.86
N THR A 33 -0.66 -8.36 -2.53
CA THR A 33 0.25 -9.16 -1.70
C THR A 33 0.03 -10.67 -1.84
N ALA A 34 -1.18 -11.10 -2.22
CA ALA A 34 -1.49 -12.49 -2.53
C ALA A 34 -0.74 -13.03 -3.77
N VAL A 35 -0.27 -12.16 -4.66
CA VAL A 35 0.38 -12.56 -5.93
C VAL A 35 1.75 -13.20 -5.70
N GLY A 36 2.58 -12.61 -4.82
CA GLY A 36 3.97 -13.04 -4.63
C GLY A 36 4.15 -14.55 -4.43
N PRO A 37 3.49 -15.19 -3.45
CA PRO A 37 3.66 -16.62 -3.19
C PRO A 37 3.22 -17.54 -4.34
N VAL A 38 2.28 -17.10 -5.19
CA VAL A 38 1.78 -17.87 -6.34
C VAL A 38 2.35 -17.40 -7.68
N LEU A 39 3.27 -16.42 -7.66
CA LEU A 39 3.83 -15.82 -8.88
C LEU A 39 4.50 -16.86 -9.78
N GLY A 40 5.25 -17.80 -9.19
CA GLY A 40 5.88 -18.89 -9.93
C GLY A 40 4.85 -19.77 -10.64
N GLN A 41 3.75 -20.16 -9.96
CA GLN A 41 2.67 -20.96 -10.55
C GLN A 41 2.00 -20.22 -11.73
N ILE A 42 1.75 -18.91 -11.58
CA ILE A 42 1.17 -18.08 -12.65
C ILE A 42 2.12 -18.02 -13.85
N SER A 43 3.42 -17.85 -13.59
CA SER A 43 4.45 -17.74 -14.63
C SER A 43 4.61 -19.04 -15.41
N GLU A 44 4.59 -20.18 -14.72
CA GLU A 44 4.65 -21.51 -15.33
C GLU A 44 3.41 -21.81 -16.17
N ASP A 45 2.21 -21.56 -15.63
CA ASP A 45 0.93 -21.87 -16.26
C ASP A 45 0.66 -21.02 -17.52
N LEU A 46 0.99 -19.71 -17.45
CA LEU A 46 0.75 -18.77 -18.53
C LEU A 46 2.01 -18.45 -19.37
N GLN A 47 3.12 -19.15 -19.15
CA GLN A 47 4.40 -18.99 -19.84
C GLN A 47 4.89 -17.53 -19.85
N LEU A 48 4.80 -16.86 -18.66
CA LEU A 48 5.22 -15.48 -18.51
C LEU A 48 6.73 -15.39 -18.25
N ASN A 49 7.39 -14.42 -18.90
CA ASN A 49 8.75 -14.06 -18.52
C ASN A 49 8.75 -13.21 -17.23
N SER A 50 9.93 -13.01 -16.62
CA SER A 50 10.08 -12.29 -15.36
C SER A 50 9.57 -10.84 -15.42
N PHE A 51 9.73 -10.17 -16.57
CA PHE A 51 9.18 -8.82 -16.77
C PHE A 51 7.64 -8.82 -16.74
N GLN A 52 7.01 -9.73 -17.48
CA GLN A 52 5.55 -9.87 -17.52
C GLN A 52 4.98 -10.23 -16.15
N SER A 53 5.64 -11.15 -15.43
CA SER A 53 5.25 -11.54 -14.07
C SER A 53 5.29 -10.35 -13.10
N SER A 54 6.32 -9.50 -13.21
CA SER A 54 6.46 -8.29 -12.41
C SER A 54 5.36 -7.26 -12.67
N LEU A 55 4.77 -7.23 -13.88
CA LEU A 55 3.69 -6.31 -14.21
C LEU A 55 2.45 -6.54 -13.36
N LEU A 56 2.24 -7.73 -12.81
CA LEU A 56 1.09 -8.02 -11.93
C LEU A 56 1.06 -7.15 -10.67
N THR A 57 2.23 -6.77 -10.18
CA THR A 57 2.36 -5.85 -9.03
C THR A 57 2.68 -4.42 -9.46
N ALA A 58 3.33 -4.22 -10.60
CA ALA A 58 3.69 -2.89 -11.10
C ALA A 58 2.47 -2.13 -11.66
N ILE A 59 1.56 -2.79 -12.39
CA ILE A 59 0.37 -2.15 -12.97
C ILE A 59 -0.49 -1.44 -11.91
N PRO A 60 -0.85 -2.04 -10.76
CA PRO A 60 -1.57 -1.32 -9.71
C PRO A 60 -0.84 -0.07 -9.22
N LEU A 61 0.48 -0.10 -9.11
CA LEU A 61 1.28 1.05 -8.68
C LEU A 61 1.26 2.17 -9.72
N PHE A 62 1.34 1.83 -11.02
CA PHE A 62 1.14 2.79 -12.11
C PHE A 62 -0.24 3.44 -12.06
N MET A 63 -1.28 2.67 -11.72
CA MET A 63 -2.63 3.21 -11.56
C MET A 63 -2.71 4.19 -10.40
N PHE A 64 -2.03 3.90 -9.28
CA PHE A 64 -1.94 4.86 -8.18
C PHE A 64 -1.24 6.15 -8.61
N ALA A 65 -0.12 6.06 -9.31
CA ALA A 65 0.63 7.22 -9.77
C ALA A 65 -0.19 8.09 -10.74
N SER A 66 -0.84 7.47 -11.71
CA SER A 66 -1.51 8.15 -12.82
C SER A 66 -2.90 8.66 -12.47
N CYS A 67 -3.66 7.90 -11.66
CA CYS A 67 -5.09 8.15 -11.47
C CYS A 67 -5.42 8.86 -10.15
N SER A 68 -4.51 8.93 -9.16
CA SER A 68 -4.81 9.51 -7.84
C SER A 68 -5.34 10.95 -7.91
N VAL A 69 -4.76 11.78 -8.76
CA VAL A 69 -5.20 13.18 -8.94
C VAL A 69 -6.60 13.25 -9.56
N ALA A 70 -6.85 12.42 -10.59
CA ALA A 70 -8.16 12.34 -11.24
C ALA A 70 -9.22 11.81 -10.27
N VAL A 71 -8.91 10.73 -9.54
CA VAL A 71 -9.77 10.15 -8.50
C VAL A 71 -10.15 11.19 -7.45
N SER A 72 -9.17 11.94 -6.93
CA SER A 72 -9.42 13.02 -5.97
C SER A 72 -10.39 14.06 -6.54
N ARG A 73 -10.14 14.53 -7.76
CA ARG A 73 -10.98 15.57 -8.41
C ARG A 73 -12.41 15.12 -8.67
N TYR A 74 -12.60 13.86 -9.14
CA TYR A 74 -13.93 13.35 -9.49
C TYR A 74 -14.71 12.84 -8.28
N SER A 75 -14.05 12.37 -7.21
CA SER A 75 -14.71 11.92 -5.99
C SER A 75 -15.53 13.01 -5.32
N HIS A 76 -15.07 14.27 -5.37
CA HIS A 76 -15.82 15.42 -4.86
C HIS A 76 -17.09 15.72 -5.66
N LYS A 77 -17.09 15.48 -6.99
CA LYS A 77 -18.24 15.75 -7.86
C LYS A 77 -19.34 14.70 -7.74
N LEU A 78 -18.95 13.42 -7.67
CA LEU A 78 -19.89 12.29 -7.67
C LEU A 78 -20.35 11.86 -6.27
N GLY A 79 -19.66 12.34 -5.24
CA GLY A 79 -19.89 11.96 -3.85
C GLY A 79 -19.09 10.70 -3.44
N MET A 80 -18.50 10.75 -2.25
CA MET A 80 -17.54 9.73 -1.75
C MET A 80 -18.10 8.29 -1.77
N HIS A 81 -19.35 8.09 -1.35
CA HIS A 81 -19.97 6.75 -1.33
C HIS A 81 -20.12 6.14 -2.71
N ARG A 82 -20.65 6.90 -3.67
CA ARG A 82 -20.81 6.41 -5.05
C ARG A 82 -19.46 6.09 -5.67
N PHE A 83 -18.46 6.89 -5.34
CA PHE A 83 -17.12 6.68 -5.86
C PHE A 83 -16.44 5.46 -5.22
N LEU A 84 -16.63 5.21 -3.91
CA LEU A 84 -16.19 3.98 -3.24
C LEU A 84 -16.88 2.73 -3.83
N LEU A 85 -18.20 2.78 -4.06
CA LEU A 85 -18.93 1.70 -4.72
C LEU A 85 -18.37 1.42 -6.11
N PHE A 86 -18.13 2.45 -6.90
CA PHE A 86 -17.52 2.32 -8.23
C PHE A 86 -16.13 1.68 -8.14
N GLY A 87 -15.27 2.11 -7.22
CA GLY A 87 -13.95 1.53 -6.99
C GLY A 87 -14.00 0.05 -6.58
N LEU A 88 -14.93 -0.33 -5.69
CA LEU A 88 -15.13 -1.72 -5.27
C LEU A 88 -15.71 -2.59 -6.39
N MET A 89 -16.56 -2.03 -7.26
CA MET A 89 -17.04 -2.74 -8.47
C MET A 89 -15.89 -3.02 -9.43
N LEU A 90 -15.04 -2.01 -9.71
CA LEU A 90 -13.85 -2.18 -10.55
C LEU A 90 -12.93 -3.25 -9.95
N LEU A 91 -12.71 -3.22 -8.65
CA LEU A 91 -11.91 -4.21 -7.93
C LEU A 91 -12.48 -5.63 -8.08
N SER A 92 -13.78 -5.79 -7.84
CA SER A 92 -14.46 -7.09 -7.93
C SER A 92 -14.40 -7.67 -9.35
N VAL A 93 -14.73 -6.86 -10.36
CA VAL A 93 -14.62 -7.25 -11.77
C VAL A 93 -13.17 -7.57 -12.13
N GLY A 94 -12.24 -6.75 -11.66
CA GLY A 94 -10.80 -6.96 -11.88
C GLY A 94 -10.30 -8.27 -11.28
N ILE A 95 -10.73 -8.66 -10.08
CA ILE A 95 -10.36 -9.94 -9.47
C ILE A 95 -10.91 -11.12 -10.31
N VAL A 96 -12.17 -11.05 -10.71
CA VAL A 96 -12.78 -12.10 -11.55
C VAL A 96 -12.06 -12.25 -12.88
N LEU A 97 -11.80 -11.15 -13.58
CA LEU A 97 -11.07 -11.18 -14.84
C LEU A 97 -9.65 -11.71 -14.69
N ARG A 98 -8.96 -11.34 -13.59
CA ARG A 98 -7.57 -11.76 -13.35
C ARG A 98 -7.44 -13.28 -13.23
N VAL A 99 -8.45 -13.96 -12.73
CA VAL A 99 -8.43 -15.43 -12.53
C VAL A 99 -9.07 -16.20 -13.68
N TRP A 100 -9.44 -15.56 -14.78
CA TRP A 100 -10.09 -16.21 -15.93
C TRP A 100 -9.19 -17.18 -16.70
N GLY A 101 -7.87 -17.15 -16.42
CA GLY A 101 -6.93 -18.18 -16.89
C GLY A 101 -6.25 -17.89 -18.21
N ASN A 102 -6.23 -16.63 -18.69
CA ASN A 102 -5.41 -16.22 -19.85
C ASN A 102 -4.67 -14.92 -19.62
N MET A 103 -3.58 -14.71 -20.36
CA MET A 103 -2.70 -13.55 -20.21
C MET A 103 -3.41 -12.19 -20.39
N PRO A 104 -4.24 -11.94 -21.43
CA PRO A 104 -4.92 -10.66 -21.57
C PRO A 104 -5.84 -10.32 -20.39
N THR A 105 -6.65 -11.27 -19.91
CA THR A 105 -7.57 -11.05 -18.78
C THR A 105 -6.81 -10.87 -17.47
N LEU A 106 -5.65 -11.53 -17.29
CA LEU A 106 -4.78 -11.36 -16.15
C LEU A 106 -4.32 -9.89 -16.01
N PHE A 107 -3.85 -9.28 -17.11
CA PHE A 107 -3.38 -7.89 -17.09
C PHE A 107 -4.51 -6.87 -17.02
N VAL A 108 -5.60 -7.07 -17.77
CA VAL A 108 -6.79 -6.21 -17.68
C VAL A 108 -7.38 -6.28 -16.26
N GLY A 109 -7.47 -7.47 -15.67
CA GLY A 109 -7.89 -7.64 -14.29
C GLY A 109 -7.00 -6.89 -13.31
N SER A 110 -5.67 -6.99 -13.46
CA SER A 110 -4.70 -6.28 -12.62
C SER A 110 -4.80 -4.75 -12.77
N PHE A 111 -5.08 -4.25 -13.97
CA PHE A 111 -5.36 -2.83 -14.23
C PHE A 111 -6.61 -2.36 -13.49
N LEU A 112 -7.73 -3.09 -13.60
CA LEU A 112 -8.98 -2.74 -12.91
C LEU A 112 -8.85 -2.82 -11.38
N ILE A 113 -8.12 -3.81 -10.88
CA ILE A 113 -7.77 -3.92 -9.45
C ILE A 113 -7.01 -2.67 -9.01
N GLY A 114 -6.00 -2.25 -9.78
CA GLY A 114 -5.21 -1.05 -9.49
C GLY A 114 -6.07 0.21 -9.42
N LEU A 115 -7.01 0.40 -10.36
CA LEU A 115 -7.98 1.50 -10.33
C LEU A 115 -8.88 1.45 -9.10
N GLY A 116 -9.43 0.27 -8.78
CA GLY A 116 -10.30 0.10 -7.61
C GLY A 116 -9.59 0.41 -6.29
N ILE A 117 -8.35 -0.07 -6.14
CA ILE A 117 -7.51 0.21 -4.97
C ILE A 117 -7.12 1.71 -4.92
N CYS A 118 -6.81 2.33 -6.05
CA CYS A 118 -6.54 3.77 -6.11
C CYS A 118 -7.72 4.58 -5.58
N VAL A 119 -8.95 4.25 -5.98
CA VAL A 119 -10.17 4.88 -5.46
C VAL A 119 -10.27 4.70 -3.95
N GLY A 120 -10.10 3.49 -3.43
CA GLY A 120 -10.16 3.22 -2.01
C GLY A 120 -9.13 4.01 -1.21
N ASN A 121 -7.86 4.03 -1.64
CA ASN A 121 -6.77 4.74 -0.97
C ASN A 121 -6.97 6.27 -0.94
N VAL A 122 -7.51 6.86 -2.01
CA VAL A 122 -7.70 8.31 -2.11
C VAL A 122 -8.96 8.77 -1.38
N VAL A 123 -10.06 8.00 -1.45
CA VAL A 123 -11.37 8.44 -0.94
C VAL A 123 -11.55 8.12 0.54
N THR A 124 -11.00 7.00 1.04
CA THR A 124 -11.22 6.56 2.43
C THR A 124 -10.71 7.54 3.49
N PRO A 125 -9.54 8.20 3.36
CA PRO A 125 -9.12 9.23 4.30
C PRO A 125 -10.11 10.41 4.38
N GLY A 126 -10.68 10.82 3.24
CA GLY A 126 -11.75 11.83 3.18
C GLY A 126 -13.01 11.37 3.88
N TYR A 127 -13.40 10.11 3.68
CA TYR A 127 -14.54 9.50 4.36
C TYR A 127 -14.33 9.44 5.89
N ILE A 128 -13.14 9.05 6.36
CA ILE A 128 -12.78 9.06 7.78
C ILE A 128 -12.91 10.46 8.37
N LYS A 129 -12.34 11.47 7.71
CA LYS A 129 -12.38 12.86 8.17
C LYS A 129 -13.82 13.38 8.31
N THR A 130 -14.69 13.01 7.37
CA THR A 130 -16.10 13.44 7.36
C THR A 130 -16.95 12.68 8.37
N SER A 131 -16.74 11.35 8.51
CA SER A 131 -17.57 10.51 9.36
C SER A 131 -17.11 10.51 10.82
N PHE A 132 -15.81 10.73 11.07
CA PHE A 132 -15.19 10.64 12.40
C PHE A 132 -14.31 11.86 12.73
N PRO A 133 -14.83 13.11 12.68
CA PRO A 133 -14.02 14.32 12.85
C PRO A 133 -13.32 14.39 14.21
N LYS A 134 -13.88 13.76 15.25
CA LYS A 134 -13.29 13.71 16.61
C LYS A 134 -12.34 12.55 16.84
N GLN A 135 -12.28 11.57 15.92
CA GLN A 135 -11.54 10.30 16.09
C GLN A 135 -10.70 9.97 14.86
N ILE A 136 -10.26 10.97 14.11
CA ILE A 136 -9.51 10.80 12.85
C ILE A 136 -8.29 9.90 13.07
N GLY A 137 -7.51 10.14 14.12
CA GLY A 137 -6.30 9.36 14.41
C GLY A 137 -6.60 7.88 14.66
N LEU A 138 -7.63 7.58 15.48
CA LEU A 138 -8.05 6.21 15.79
C LEU A 138 -8.53 5.48 14.51
N MET A 139 -9.38 6.13 13.72
CA MET A 139 -9.92 5.53 12.50
C MET A 139 -8.83 5.33 11.42
N THR A 140 -7.87 6.24 11.33
CA THR A 140 -6.70 6.08 10.45
C THR A 140 -5.81 4.92 10.92
N GLY A 141 -5.66 4.74 12.23
CA GLY A 141 -4.97 3.59 12.82
C GLY A 141 -5.68 2.27 12.46
N ILE A 142 -7.00 2.19 12.66
CA ILE A 142 -7.81 1.01 12.30
C ILE A 142 -7.69 0.72 10.78
N PHE A 143 -7.76 1.75 9.94
CA PHE A 143 -7.57 1.64 8.49
C PHE A 143 -6.21 1.01 8.15
N ALA A 144 -5.13 1.51 8.74
CA ALA A 144 -3.77 1.02 8.47
C ALA A 144 -3.57 -0.42 8.97
N VAL A 145 -4.09 -0.76 10.16
CA VAL A 145 -4.01 -2.12 10.71
C VAL A 145 -4.81 -3.10 9.88
N ALA A 146 -6.07 -2.79 9.57
CA ALA A 146 -6.92 -3.67 8.78
C ALA A 146 -6.29 -3.96 7.40
N MET A 147 -5.73 -2.93 6.76
CA MET A 147 -5.03 -3.06 5.48
C MET A 147 -3.79 -3.97 5.58
N ASN A 148 -2.93 -3.77 6.59
CA ASN A 148 -1.70 -4.56 6.74
C ASN A 148 -1.97 -5.98 7.25
N LEU A 149 -2.92 -6.14 8.17
CA LEU A 149 -3.31 -7.46 8.67
C LEU A 149 -3.86 -8.33 7.53
N THR A 150 -4.73 -7.77 6.69
CA THR A 150 -5.27 -8.51 5.54
C THR A 150 -4.19 -8.80 4.50
N ALA A 151 -3.22 -7.90 4.30
CA ALA A 151 -2.06 -8.15 3.46
C ALA A 151 -1.22 -9.32 3.98
N ALA A 152 -1.03 -9.41 5.30
CA ALA A 152 -0.33 -10.52 5.95
C ALA A 152 -1.05 -11.85 5.70
N PHE A 153 -2.36 -11.91 5.94
CA PHE A 153 -3.15 -13.10 5.65
C PHE A 153 -3.14 -13.46 4.16
N ALA A 154 -3.22 -12.46 3.27
CA ALA A 154 -3.19 -12.68 1.82
C ALA A 154 -1.88 -13.31 1.36
N SER A 155 -0.74 -12.85 1.87
CA SER A 155 0.55 -13.44 1.53
C SER A 155 0.79 -14.80 2.23
N GLY A 156 0.44 -14.92 3.52
CA GLY A 156 0.69 -16.11 4.31
C GLY A 156 -0.14 -17.33 3.88
N PHE A 157 -1.40 -17.11 3.53
CA PHE A 157 -2.34 -18.19 3.17
C PHE A 157 -2.51 -18.39 1.66
N SER A 158 -1.83 -17.62 0.81
CA SER A 158 -2.03 -17.61 -0.63
C SER A 158 -1.96 -19.02 -1.24
N LEU A 159 -0.92 -19.79 -0.99
CA LEU A 159 -0.77 -21.16 -1.50
C LEU A 159 -1.85 -22.10 -0.96
N ARG A 160 -2.09 -22.07 0.35
CA ARG A 160 -3.13 -22.91 0.98
C ARG A 160 -4.54 -22.64 0.48
N LEU A 161 -4.86 -21.37 0.20
CA LEU A 161 -6.14 -21.00 -0.42
C LEU A 161 -6.28 -21.61 -1.81
N GLY A 162 -5.19 -21.68 -2.58
CA GLY A 162 -5.17 -22.39 -3.86
C GLY A 162 -5.44 -23.87 -3.72
N GLU A 163 -4.84 -24.55 -2.73
CA GLU A 163 -5.05 -25.95 -2.42
C GLU A 163 -6.48 -26.23 -1.92
N TRP A 164 -6.97 -25.46 -0.96
CA TRP A 164 -8.32 -25.63 -0.38
C TRP A 164 -9.44 -25.44 -1.41
N THR A 165 -9.24 -24.55 -2.37
CA THR A 165 -10.21 -24.34 -3.45
C THR A 165 -10.09 -25.39 -4.57
N GLY A 166 -8.99 -26.11 -4.65
CA GLY A 166 -8.68 -27.03 -5.75
C GLY A 166 -8.42 -26.36 -7.10
N LEU A 167 -8.30 -25.01 -7.11
CA LEU A 167 -8.16 -24.20 -8.32
C LEU A 167 -6.74 -23.57 -8.47
N GLY A 168 -5.78 -23.99 -7.63
CA GLY A 168 -4.42 -23.45 -7.67
C GLY A 168 -4.37 -21.94 -7.48
N TRP A 169 -3.54 -21.24 -8.28
CA TRP A 169 -3.38 -19.80 -8.18
C TRP A 169 -4.68 -19.00 -8.47
N GLN A 170 -5.57 -19.53 -9.33
CA GLN A 170 -6.86 -18.90 -9.62
C GLN A 170 -7.74 -18.86 -8.36
N GLY A 171 -7.78 -19.94 -7.60
CA GLY A 171 -8.50 -20.00 -6.33
C GLY A 171 -7.88 -19.09 -5.28
N SER A 172 -6.55 -19.11 -5.17
CA SER A 172 -5.80 -18.23 -4.26
C SER A 172 -6.12 -16.75 -4.47
N LEU A 173 -6.10 -16.30 -5.71
CA LEU A 173 -6.37 -14.88 -6.04
C LEU A 173 -7.87 -14.57 -6.11
N GLY A 174 -8.71 -15.54 -6.50
CA GLY A 174 -10.15 -15.37 -6.69
C GLY A 174 -10.93 -15.23 -5.38
N VAL A 175 -10.51 -15.89 -4.31
CA VAL A 175 -11.22 -15.86 -3.01
C VAL A 175 -11.39 -14.42 -2.47
N TRP A 176 -10.51 -13.52 -2.81
CA TRP A 176 -10.55 -12.10 -2.40
C TRP A 176 -11.74 -11.35 -3.00
N VAL A 177 -12.40 -11.88 -4.05
CA VAL A 177 -13.66 -11.30 -4.57
C VAL A 177 -14.76 -11.32 -3.52
N ILE A 178 -14.79 -12.33 -2.65
CA ILE A 178 -15.79 -12.44 -1.58
C ILE A 178 -15.69 -11.22 -0.66
N LEU A 179 -14.46 -10.85 -0.26
CA LEU A 179 -14.22 -9.70 0.59
C LEU A 179 -14.60 -8.38 -0.11
N ALA A 180 -14.32 -8.28 -1.41
CA ALA A 180 -14.70 -7.12 -2.22
C ALA A 180 -16.23 -6.97 -2.33
N LEU A 181 -16.95 -8.07 -2.57
CA LEU A 181 -18.41 -8.10 -2.62
C LEU A 181 -19.05 -7.77 -1.27
N LEU A 182 -18.52 -8.33 -0.17
CA LEU A 182 -18.97 -7.95 1.18
C LEU A 182 -18.76 -6.47 1.46
N SER A 183 -17.64 -5.93 1.03
CA SER A 183 -17.36 -4.49 1.16
C SER A 183 -18.33 -3.64 0.33
N LEU A 184 -18.68 -4.08 -0.89
CA LEU A 184 -19.71 -3.45 -1.72
C LEU A 184 -21.06 -3.38 -1.00
N ILE A 185 -21.49 -4.48 -0.40
CA ILE A 185 -22.74 -4.56 0.36
C ILE A 185 -22.72 -3.57 1.53
N VAL A 186 -21.64 -3.57 2.32
CA VAL A 186 -21.51 -2.68 3.47
C VAL A 186 -21.53 -1.20 3.06
N VAL A 187 -20.76 -0.83 2.04
CA VAL A 187 -20.71 0.55 1.53
C VAL A 187 -22.07 0.95 0.93
N PHE A 188 -22.75 0.05 0.24
CA PHE A 188 -24.08 0.30 -0.31
C PHE A 188 -25.10 0.64 0.79
N PHE A 189 -25.18 -0.17 1.85
CA PHE A 189 -26.10 0.07 2.97
C PHE A 189 -25.75 1.33 3.76
N ASP A 190 -24.46 1.64 3.98
CA ASP A 190 -24.06 2.90 4.61
C ASP A 190 -24.52 4.11 3.78
N GLY A 191 -24.44 4.01 2.45
CA GLY A 191 -24.90 5.05 1.53
C GLY A 191 -26.40 5.30 1.55
N LEU A 192 -27.22 4.26 1.76
CA LEU A 192 -28.69 4.39 1.82
C LEU A 192 -29.17 5.18 3.05
N GLY A 193 -28.46 5.05 4.16
CA GLY A 193 -28.86 5.72 5.40
C GLY A 193 -28.40 7.17 5.53
N ARG A 194 -27.52 7.61 4.67
CA ARG A 194 -27.05 9.00 4.71
C ARG A 194 -27.93 9.89 3.85
N LYS A 195 -28.72 10.76 4.48
CA LYS A 195 -29.28 11.92 3.79
C LYS A 195 -28.13 12.69 3.16
N LYS A 196 -28.29 13.11 1.87
CA LYS A 196 -27.30 13.94 1.15
C LYS A 196 -26.71 14.99 2.11
N ALA A 197 -25.50 14.74 2.62
CA ALA A 197 -24.76 15.82 3.26
C ALA A 197 -24.56 16.89 2.18
N PRO A 198 -24.83 18.17 2.48
CA PRO A 198 -24.51 19.24 1.55
C PRO A 198 -23.04 19.05 1.19
N GLY A 199 -22.73 19.06 -0.12
CA GLY A 199 -21.37 18.90 -0.61
C GLY A 199 -20.46 19.78 0.23
N ILE A 200 -19.36 19.21 0.76
CA ILE A 200 -18.36 19.98 1.47
C ILE A 200 -17.94 21.06 0.48
N THR A 201 -18.39 22.29 0.72
CA THR A 201 -17.85 23.48 0.09
C THR A 201 -16.42 23.59 0.58
N GLU A 202 -15.52 22.79 0.01
CA GLU A 202 -14.10 23.06 0.17
C GLU A 202 -13.85 24.46 -0.36
N ASN A 203 -13.34 25.29 0.54
CA ASN A 203 -12.92 26.63 0.25
C ASN A 203 -12.10 26.61 -1.05
N ARG A 204 -12.59 27.25 -2.10
CA ARG A 204 -11.97 27.33 -3.44
C ARG A 204 -10.51 27.80 -3.45
N GLN A 205 -10.00 28.20 -2.30
CA GLN A 205 -8.60 28.60 -2.09
C GLN A 205 -7.57 27.47 -2.20
N ALA A 206 -7.99 26.18 -2.21
CA ALA A 206 -7.05 25.04 -2.30
C ALA A 206 -6.54 24.76 -3.73
N THR A 207 -7.08 25.42 -4.76
CA THR A 207 -6.70 25.15 -6.17
C THR A 207 -5.61 26.09 -6.73
N SER A 208 -5.22 27.14 -6.03
CA SER A 208 -4.16 28.03 -6.45
C SER A 208 -2.79 27.50 -5.95
N GLY A 209 -1.90 27.15 -6.86
CA GLY A 209 -0.48 27.07 -6.59
C GLY A 209 0.10 25.67 -6.25
N ILE A 210 -0.26 24.58 -6.94
CA ILE A 210 0.50 23.31 -6.84
C ILE A 210 1.95 23.48 -7.38
N GLY A 211 2.17 24.46 -8.26
CA GLY A 211 3.45 24.65 -8.96
C GLY A 211 4.66 24.87 -8.04
N TYR A 212 4.49 25.57 -6.92
CA TYR A 212 5.60 25.84 -6.01
C TYR A 212 6.12 24.57 -5.29
N ILE A 213 5.24 23.58 -5.04
CA ILE A 213 5.65 22.33 -4.40
C ILE A 213 6.59 21.55 -5.32
N PHE A 214 6.33 21.53 -6.64
CA PHE A 214 7.21 20.89 -7.61
C PHE A 214 8.57 21.61 -7.73
N ARG A 215 8.69 22.86 -7.32
CA ARG A 215 9.94 23.60 -7.26
C ARG A 215 10.71 23.36 -5.94
N SER A 216 10.05 22.86 -4.90
CA SER A 216 10.67 22.62 -3.61
C SER A 216 11.55 21.36 -3.61
N ARG A 217 12.84 21.53 -3.34
CA ARG A 217 13.78 20.40 -3.17
C ARG A 217 13.36 19.47 -2.04
N LEU A 218 12.80 20.01 -0.95
CA LEU A 218 12.35 19.22 0.18
C LEU A 218 11.17 18.33 -0.21
N ALA A 219 10.21 18.81 -1.00
CA ALA A 219 9.10 18.02 -1.50
C ALA A 219 9.58 16.86 -2.39
N TRP A 220 10.63 17.07 -3.18
CA TRP A 220 11.27 16.00 -3.95
C TRP A 220 11.96 14.97 -3.06
N TYR A 221 12.68 15.36 -2.00
CA TYR A 221 13.27 14.40 -1.06
C TYR A 221 12.21 13.56 -0.34
N ILE A 222 11.09 14.18 0.05
CA ILE A 222 9.95 13.46 0.63
C ILE A 222 9.36 12.46 -0.37
N SER A 223 9.20 12.87 -1.63
CA SER A 223 8.68 12.03 -2.71
C SER A 223 9.61 10.87 -3.03
N LEU A 224 10.91 11.11 -3.09
CA LEU A 224 11.93 10.09 -3.30
C LEU A 224 11.96 9.08 -2.15
N PHE A 225 11.91 9.54 -0.90
CA PHE A 225 11.87 8.66 0.26
C PHE A 225 10.64 7.76 0.23
N MET A 226 9.45 8.32 -0.04
CA MET A 226 8.20 7.57 -0.21
C MET A 226 8.29 6.56 -1.36
N GLY A 227 8.86 6.98 -2.49
CA GLY A 227 8.97 6.15 -3.68
C GLY A 227 9.94 4.98 -3.51
N ILE A 228 11.13 5.26 -3.00
CA ILE A 228 12.18 4.25 -2.86
C ILE A 228 11.82 3.21 -1.78
N GLN A 229 11.25 3.63 -0.63
CA GLN A 229 10.79 2.67 0.38
C GLN A 229 9.68 1.76 -0.19
N SER A 230 8.77 2.30 -1.00
CA SER A 230 7.73 1.53 -1.66
C SER A 230 8.30 0.62 -2.76
N LEU A 231 9.30 1.07 -3.52
CA LEU A 231 10.03 0.27 -4.50
C LEU A 231 10.62 -0.98 -3.85
N ILE A 232 11.36 -0.81 -2.75
CA ILE A 232 11.98 -1.91 -2.00
C ILE A 232 10.91 -2.88 -1.50
N TYR A 233 9.84 -2.37 -0.88
CA TYR A 233 8.74 -3.17 -0.36
C TYR A 233 8.08 -4.01 -1.45
N TYR A 234 7.65 -3.39 -2.56
CA TYR A 234 6.93 -4.11 -3.62
C TYR A 234 7.83 -5.05 -4.41
N SER A 235 9.11 -4.75 -4.57
CA SER A 235 10.07 -5.69 -5.16
C SER A 235 10.19 -6.96 -4.33
N LEU A 236 10.36 -6.82 -3.01
CA LEU A 236 10.48 -7.97 -2.11
C LEU A 236 9.16 -8.74 -1.96
N ILE A 237 8.02 -8.06 -1.83
CA ILE A 237 6.72 -8.73 -1.76
C ILE A 237 6.45 -9.58 -3.00
N SER A 238 6.92 -9.14 -4.17
CA SER A 238 6.72 -9.85 -5.43
C SER A 238 7.68 -11.03 -5.61
N TRP A 239 8.96 -10.83 -5.31
CA TRP A 239 10.01 -11.74 -5.72
C TRP A 239 10.67 -12.53 -4.58
N LEU A 240 10.53 -12.09 -3.32
CA LEU A 240 11.15 -12.81 -2.19
C LEU A 240 10.72 -14.28 -2.11
N PRO A 241 9.44 -14.68 -2.37
CA PRO A 241 9.10 -16.10 -2.41
C PRO A 241 9.94 -16.90 -3.40
N ASN A 242 10.17 -16.36 -4.60
CA ASN A 242 10.99 -17.04 -5.62
C ASN A 242 12.46 -17.15 -5.18
N VAL A 243 13.03 -16.06 -4.63
CA VAL A 243 14.38 -16.07 -4.04
C VAL A 243 14.53 -17.17 -2.99
N LEU A 244 13.52 -17.31 -2.12
CA LEU A 244 13.52 -18.29 -1.03
C LEU A 244 13.44 -19.73 -1.54
N VAL A 245 12.64 -19.98 -2.56
CA VAL A 245 12.54 -21.28 -3.23
C VAL A 245 13.88 -21.65 -3.87
N ASP A 246 14.52 -20.70 -4.57
CA ASP A 246 15.84 -20.93 -5.16
C ASP A 246 16.95 -21.17 -4.12
N TYR A 247 16.75 -20.68 -2.89
CA TYR A 247 17.63 -20.97 -1.75
C TYR A 247 17.29 -22.30 -1.07
N GLY A 248 16.26 -23.02 -1.53
CA GLY A 248 15.88 -24.34 -1.02
C GLY A 248 14.80 -24.34 0.06
N MET A 249 14.08 -23.22 0.26
CA MET A 249 12.90 -23.19 1.14
C MET A 249 11.72 -23.89 0.45
N PRO A 250 10.95 -24.74 1.17
CA PRO A 250 9.69 -25.27 0.66
C PRO A 250 8.73 -24.14 0.23
N LYS A 251 8.05 -24.30 -0.91
CA LYS A 251 7.12 -23.28 -1.44
C LYS A 251 6.06 -22.88 -0.40
N GLU A 252 5.56 -23.85 0.36
CA GLU A 252 4.53 -23.68 1.39
C GLU A 252 4.94 -22.72 2.50
N ASP A 253 6.24 -22.63 2.79
CA ASP A 253 6.76 -21.81 3.88
C ASP A 253 7.05 -20.37 3.47
N THR A 254 7.16 -20.08 2.18
CA THR A 254 7.49 -18.73 1.69
C THR A 254 6.44 -17.70 2.06
N GLY A 255 5.15 -18.08 2.01
CA GLY A 255 4.05 -17.23 2.42
C GLY A 255 4.09 -16.87 3.91
N TRP A 256 4.50 -17.80 4.76
CA TRP A 256 4.64 -17.55 6.20
C TRP A 256 5.73 -16.53 6.50
N LEU A 257 6.81 -16.50 5.72
CA LEU A 257 7.84 -15.49 5.90
C LEU A 257 7.33 -14.10 5.50
N LEU A 258 6.57 -13.99 4.41
CA LEU A 258 5.90 -12.73 4.06
C LEU A 258 4.89 -12.31 5.11
N PHE A 259 4.14 -13.24 5.68
CA PHE A 259 3.24 -12.98 6.80
C PHE A 259 4.00 -12.39 8.00
N LEU A 260 5.14 -13.00 8.38
CA LEU A 260 5.98 -12.52 9.47
C LEU A 260 6.49 -11.09 9.23
N ILE A 261 6.95 -10.78 8.01
CA ILE A 261 7.38 -9.43 7.63
C ILE A 261 6.23 -8.43 7.84
N GLN A 262 5.03 -8.76 7.40
CA GLN A 262 3.86 -7.90 7.51
C GLN A 262 3.41 -7.68 8.96
N ILE A 263 3.41 -8.74 9.78
CA ILE A 263 3.08 -8.64 11.20
C ILE A 263 4.10 -7.80 11.95
N ALA A 264 5.40 -7.96 11.65
CA ALA A 264 6.47 -7.18 12.25
C ALA A 264 6.37 -5.67 11.92
N MET A 265 5.73 -5.29 10.81
CA MET A 265 5.48 -3.89 10.48
C MET A 265 4.51 -3.21 11.45
N ILE A 266 3.50 -3.94 11.96
CA ILE A 266 2.35 -3.36 12.67
C ILE A 266 2.77 -2.57 13.92
N PRO A 267 3.55 -3.13 14.87
CA PRO A 267 3.92 -2.42 16.09
C PRO A 267 4.64 -1.10 15.80
N ILE A 268 5.60 -1.12 14.87
CA ILE A 268 6.42 0.05 14.58
C ILE A 268 5.65 1.13 13.80
N MET A 269 4.61 0.75 13.06
CA MET A 269 3.72 1.71 12.40
C MET A 269 2.94 2.56 13.40
N PHE A 270 2.69 2.05 14.62
CA PHE A 270 2.09 2.82 15.70
C PHE A 270 3.12 3.58 16.54
N ILE A 271 4.20 2.91 16.93
CA ILE A 271 5.22 3.48 17.83
C ILE A 271 6.07 4.51 17.09
N GLY A 272 6.40 4.25 15.83
CA GLY A 272 7.29 5.09 15.01
C GLY A 272 6.86 6.55 14.93
N PRO A 273 5.62 6.90 14.56
CA PRO A 273 5.15 8.27 14.51
C PRO A 273 5.18 8.98 15.87
N ILE A 274 4.90 8.26 16.97
CA ILE A 274 4.93 8.81 18.33
C ILE A 274 6.36 9.21 18.71
N LEU A 275 7.33 8.34 18.43
CA LEU A 275 8.75 8.62 18.68
C LEU A 275 9.24 9.75 17.79
N ALA A 276 8.92 9.71 16.49
CA ALA A 276 9.34 10.72 15.53
C ALA A 276 8.82 12.12 15.87
N HIS A 277 7.60 12.22 16.38
CA HIS A 277 7.01 13.51 16.78
C HIS A 277 7.71 14.14 18.00
N ARG A 278 8.32 13.32 18.87
CA ARG A 278 9.07 13.79 20.05
C ARG A 278 10.51 14.22 19.72
N MET A 279 11.02 13.87 18.55
CA MET A 279 12.39 14.18 18.14
C MET A 279 12.44 15.55 17.45
N LYS A 280 13.56 16.27 17.62
CA LYS A 280 13.81 17.58 16.94
C LYS A 280 13.88 17.41 15.42
N ASP A 281 14.55 16.36 14.96
CA ASP A 281 14.59 15.94 13.55
C ASP A 281 14.44 14.42 13.44
N GLN A 282 14.19 13.92 12.24
CA GLN A 282 13.96 12.51 12.00
C GLN A 282 15.11 11.82 11.25
N ARG A 283 16.27 12.44 11.18
CA ARG A 283 17.48 11.92 10.50
C ARG A 283 17.93 10.57 11.10
N LEU A 284 17.95 10.49 12.44
CA LEU A 284 18.32 9.27 13.15
C LEU A 284 17.37 8.10 12.80
N MET A 285 16.08 8.36 12.71
CA MET A 285 15.10 7.34 12.34
C MET A 285 15.27 6.90 10.88
N ALA A 286 15.52 7.85 9.96
CA ALA A 286 15.83 7.51 8.56
C ALA A 286 17.11 6.67 8.44
N THR A 287 18.13 6.95 9.27
CA THR A 287 19.35 6.14 9.35
C THR A 287 19.07 4.75 9.90
N ALA A 288 18.28 4.64 10.97
CA ALA A 288 17.87 3.35 11.53
C ALA A 288 17.10 2.48 10.51
N VAL A 289 16.20 3.10 9.73
CA VAL A 289 15.51 2.43 8.60
C VAL A 289 16.52 1.85 7.61
N ALA A 290 17.47 2.67 7.15
CA ALA A 290 18.43 2.25 6.14
C ALA A 290 19.36 1.12 6.66
N ILE A 291 19.86 1.25 7.88
CA ILE A 291 20.70 0.22 8.52
C ILE A 291 19.92 -1.09 8.67
N GLY A 292 18.67 -1.02 9.15
CA GLY A 292 17.84 -2.21 9.32
C GLY A 292 17.50 -2.87 7.98
N MET A 293 17.17 -2.11 6.94
CA MET A 293 16.93 -2.66 5.60
C MET A 293 18.20 -3.27 5.01
N LEU A 294 19.36 -2.58 5.09
CA LEU A 294 20.65 -3.12 4.60
C LEU A 294 21.03 -4.39 5.36
N GLY A 295 20.87 -4.40 6.69
CA GLY A 295 21.14 -5.59 7.51
C GLY A 295 20.25 -6.76 7.13
N SER A 296 18.96 -6.54 6.92
CA SER A 296 18.02 -7.56 6.47
C SER A 296 18.41 -8.11 5.08
N ILE A 297 18.66 -7.22 4.11
CA ILE A 297 19.07 -7.63 2.75
C ILE A 297 20.40 -8.38 2.78
N PHE A 298 21.37 -7.94 3.59
CA PHE A 298 22.64 -8.64 3.76
C PHE A 298 22.45 -10.06 4.30
N ILE A 299 21.56 -10.26 5.27
CA ILE A 299 21.24 -11.59 5.82
C ILE A 299 20.58 -12.46 4.74
N PHE A 300 19.59 -11.96 3.99
CA PHE A 300 18.96 -12.70 2.90
C PHE A 300 19.96 -13.09 1.82
N TRP A 301 20.86 -12.19 1.46
CA TRP A 301 21.82 -12.41 0.39
C TRP A 301 22.97 -13.33 0.79
N HIS A 302 23.59 -13.09 1.96
CA HIS A 302 24.82 -13.79 2.37
C HIS A 302 24.54 -15.07 3.14
N TYR A 303 23.63 -15.00 4.13
CA TYR A 303 23.30 -16.16 4.98
C TYR A 303 22.14 -17.00 4.44
N LYS A 304 21.48 -16.55 3.40
CA LYS A 304 20.34 -17.24 2.74
C LYS A 304 19.28 -17.65 3.78
N LEU A 305 19.06 -18.96 3.97
CA LEU A 305 18.09 -19.49 4.92
C LEU A 305 18.55 -19.38 6.38
N GLN A 306 19.85 -19.23 6.63
CA GLN A 306 20.37 -19.05 8.00
C GLN A 306 20.04 -17.62 8.47
N GLY A 307 19.31 -17.50 9.58
CA GLY A 307 18.90 -16.19 10.11
C GLY A 307 17.72 -15.54 9.38
N ILE A 308 17.01 -16.27 8.52
CA ILE A 308 15.94 -15.76 7.67
C ILE A 308 14.79 -15.09 8.46
N TYR A 309 14.43 -15.64 9.63
CA TYR A 309 13.41 -15.07 10.50
C TYR A 309 13.85 -13.73 11.10
N VAL A 310 15.13 -13.60 11.46
CA VAL A 310 15.73 -12.35 11.93
C VAL A 310 15.69 -11.31 10.81
N ALA A 311 16.09 -11.70 9.60
CA ALA A 311 16.01 -10.83 8.43
C ALA A 311 14.58 -10.37 8.15
N ALA A 312 13.60 -11.28 8.24
CA ALA A 312 12.20 -10.97 8.02
C ALA A 312 11.64 -9.96 9.04
N VAL A 313 11.93 -10.17 10.32
CA VAL A 313 11.50 -9.25 11.39
C VAL A 313 12.18 -7.89 11.22
N LEU A 314 13.49 -7.86 10.96
CA LEU A 314 14.25 -6.64 10.76
C LEU A 314 13.75 -5.86 9.53
N LEU A 315 13.43 -6.57 8.44
CA LEU A 315 12.81 -5.97 7.25
C LEU A 315 11.44 -5.39 7.56
N GLY A 316 10.61 -6.14 8.27
CA GLY A 316 9.26 -5.71 8.66
C GLY A 316 9.30 -4.44 9.51
N LEU A 317 10.12 -4.41 10.57
CA LEU A 317 10.30 -3.24 11.41
C LEU A 317 10.80 -2.03 10.60
N SER A 318 11.81 -2.23 9.74
CA SER A 318 12.37 -1.14 8.94
C SER A 318 11.38 -0.61 7.90
N ASN A 319 10.64 -1.50 7.22
CA ASN A 319 9.59 -1.10 6.27
C ASN A 319 8.42 -0.39 6.96
N GLY A 320 7.98 -0.88 8.13
CA GLY A 320 6.92 -0.25 8.91
C GLY A 320 7.31 1.17 9.35
N LEU A 321 8.56 1.34 9.82
CA LEU A 321 9.08 2.64 10.21
C LEU A 321 9.21 3.58 9.01
N SER A 322 9.75 3.11 7.87
CA SER A 322 9.92 3.93 6.67
C SER A 322 8.58 4.41 6.10
N PHE A 323 7.58 3.53 6.06
CA PHE A 323 6.23 3.89 5.62
C PHE A 323 5.59 4.94 6.54
N SER A 324 5.69 4.74 7.85
CA SER A 324 5.19 5.69 8.84
C SER A 324 5.87 7.06 8.75
N LEU A 325 7.21 7.08 8.58
CA LEU A 325 7.97 8.31 8.37
C LEU A 325 7.57 9.03 7.09
N SER A 326 7.33 8.29 6.00
CA SER A 326 6.88 8.88 4.72
C SER A 326 5.60 9.70 4.91
N ILE A 327 4.61 9.12 5.60
CA ILE A 327 3.34 9.81 5.87
C ILE A 327 3.55 10.98 6.83
N LEU A 328 4.39 10.81 7.84
CA LEU A 328 4.67 11.83 8.83
C LEU A 328 5.38 13.04 8.23
N PHE A 329 6.27 12.86 7.26
CA PHE A 329 6.92 13.96 6.55
C PHE A 329 5.93 14.86 5.83
N PHE A 330 4.79 14.34 5.33
CA PHE A 330 3.75 15.16 4.68
C PHE A 330 3.21 16.23 5.64
N THR A 331 3.09 15.90 6.92
CA THR A 331 2.53 16.78 7.94
C THR A 331 3.60 17.62 8.63
N LEU A 332 4.72 17.02 9.01
CA LEU A 332 5.79 17.71 9.74
C LEU A 332 6.54 18.76 8.88
N ARG A 333 6.55 18.58 7.57
CA ARG A 333 7.24 19.51 6.63
C ARG A 333 6.29 20.52 5.99
N ALA A 334 5.03 20.53 6.38
CA ALA A 334 4.02 21.47 5.94
C ALA A 334 3.71 22.50 7.03
N ARG A 335 3.61 23.79 6.68
CA ARG A 335 3.16 24.84 7.59
C ARG A 335 1.64 24.89 7.76
N SER A 336 0.89 24.37 6.78
CA SER A 336 -0.57 24.34 6.79
C SER A 336 -1.14 22.99 6.37
N THR A 337 -2.38 22.70 6.77
CA THR A 337 -3.08 21.48 6.35
C THR A 337 -3.20 21.38 4.82
N ALA A 338 -3.45 22.52 4.16
CA ALA A 338 -3.54 22.58 2.70
C ALA A 338 -2.21 22.16 2.04
N ASN A 339 -1.08 22.59 2.58
CA ASN A 339 0.24 22.23 2.09
C ASN A 339 0.57 20.77 2.36
N ALA A 340 0.18 20.22 3.52
CA ALA A 340 0.33 18.80 3.81
C ALA A 340 -0.39 17.93 2.78
N ILE A 341 -1.62 18.30 2.38
CA ILE A 341 -2.39 17.59 1.35
C ILE A 341 -1.68 17.65 0.00
N LYS A 342 -1.15 18.81 -0.38
CA LYS A 342 -0.44 19.00 -1.65
C LYS A 342 0.87 18.21 -1.69
N ILE A 343 1.67 18.24 -0.60
CA ILE A 343 2.90 17.44 -0.47
C ILE A 343 2.58 15.95 -0.56
N SER A 344 1.55 15.49 0.15
CA SER A 344 1.07 14.10 0.11
C SER A 344 0.68 13.69 -1.31
N GLY A 345 -0.06 14.54 -2.03
CA GLY A 345 -0.45 14.29 -3.43
C GLY A 345 0.75 14.12 -4.36
N MET A 346 1.72 15.04 -4.30
CA MET A 346 2.96 14.95 -5.08
C MET A 346 3.75 13.69 -4.68
N ALA A 347 3.97 13.47 -3.38
CA ALA A 347 4.79 12.38 -2.89
C ALA A 347 4.20 11.01 -3.23
N GLN A 348 2.89 10.86 -3.19
CA GLN A 348 2.23 9.60 -3.59
C GLN A 348 2.28 9.40 -5.10
N SER A 349 1.98 10.41 -5.92
CA SER A 349 2.05 10.27 -7.39
C SER A 349 3.47 9.94 -7.86
N VAL A 350 4.46 10.75 -7.48
CA VAL A 350 5.86 10.53 -7.84
C VAL A 350 6.40 9.25 -7.20
N GLY A 351 6.07 9.04 -5.92
CA GLY A 351 6.54 7.88 -5.18
C GLY A 351 6.05 6.55 -5.74
N TYR A 352 4.75 6.42 -6.02
CA TYR A 352 4.24 5.18 -6.63
C TYR A 352 4.67 5.00 -8.08
N PHE A 353 4.94 6.09 -8.81
CA PHE A 353 5.57 5.99 -10.12
C PHE A 353 6.96 5.35 -10.02
N ILE A 354 7.80 5.81 -9.09
CA ILE A 354 9.12 5.21 -8.82
C ILE A 354 8.96 3.76 -8.36
N ALA A 355 8.04 3.49 -7.45
CA ALA A 355 7.81 2.16 -6.90
C ALA A 355 7.41 1.12 -7.97
N ALA A 356 6.68 1.55 -9.00
CA ALA A 356 6.22 0.69 -10.08
C ALA A 356 7.37 0.06 -10.90
N PHE A 357 8.54 0.69 -10.93
CA PHE A 357 9.72 0.13 -11.59
C PHE A 357 10.44 -0.92 -10.73
N GLY A 358 10.20 -0.98 -9.43
CA GLY A 358 10.89 -1.89 -8.53
C GLY A 358 10.80 -3.37 -8.95
N PRO A 359 9.58 -3.97 -8.96
CA PRO A 359 9.43 -5.38 -9.30
C PRO A 359 9.92 -5.73 -10.71
N PRO A 360 9.63 -4.96 -11.79
CA PRO A 360 10.15 -5.24 -13.12
C PRO A 360 11.68 -5.21 -13.22
N VAL A 361 12.32 -4.22 -12.60
CA VAL A 361 13.78 -4.13 -12.61
C VAL A 361 14.40 -5.27 -11.81
N PHE A 362 13.87 -5.57 -10.63
CA PHE A 362 14.34 -6.67 -9.79
C PHE A 362 14.25 -8.01 -10.52
N GLY A 363 13.13 -8.32 -11.15
CA GLY A 363 12.93 -9.54 -11.92
C GLY A 363 13.81 -9.60 -13.19
N ARG A 364 13.98 -8.48 -13.89
CA ARG A 364 14.86 -8.43 -15.07
C ARG A 364 16.33 -8.66 -14.73
N LEU A 365 16.78 -8.16 -13.59
CA LEU A 365 18.15 -8.37 -13.12
C LEU A 365 18.40 -9.84 -12.79
N HIS A 366 17.38 -10.56 -12.30
CA HIS A 366 17.48 -12.03 -12.10
C HIS A 366 17.59 -12.79 -13.42
N GLU A 367 16.97 -12.36 -14.50
CA GLU A 367 17.17 -12.99 -15.84
C GLU A 367 18.61 -12.85 -16.33
N ILE A 368 19.32 -11.78 -15.92
CA ILE A 368 20.73 -11.55 -16.28
C ILE A 368 21.66 -12.36 -15.35
N ASP A 369 21.33 -12.45 -14.05
CA ASP A 369 22.09 -13.16 -13.03
C ASP A 369 21.17 -14.01 -12.16
N ALA A 370 21.08 -15.31 -12.50
CA ALA A 370 20.25 -16.28 -11.80
C ALA A 370 20.61 -16.47 -10.30
N THR A 371 21.71 -15.88 -9.84
CA THR A 371 22.14 -15.94 -8.43
C THR A 371 21.49 -14.88 -7.54
N TRP A 372 20.65 -13.99 -8.11
CA TRP A 372 20.01 -12.84 -7.46
C TRP A 372 20.98 -11.73 -7.01
N ASN A 373 22.29 -11.82 -7.26
CA ASN A 373 23.25 -10.81 -6.80
C ASN A 373 22.92 -9.40 -7.33
N TYR A 374 22.66 -9.29 -8.65
CA TYR A 374 22.34 -7.99 -9.24
C TYR A 374 21.03 -7.39 -8.70
N SER A 375 20.03 -8.25 -8.41
CA SER A 375 18.79 -7.83 -7.78
C SER A 375 19.02 -7.30 -6.35
N PHE A 376 19.86 -7.96 -5.55
CA PHE A 376 20.21 -7.46 -4.22
C PHE A 376 21.11 -6.22 -4.26
N TYR A 377 22.03 -6.09 -5.22
CA TYR A 377 22.82 -4.85 -5.40
C TYR A 377 21.92 -3.67 -5.77
N PHE A 378 20.91 -3.89 -6.61
CA PHE A 378 19.91 -2.88 -6.94
C PHE A 378 19.16 -2.40 -5.68
N LEU A 379 18.72 -3.32 -4.81
CA LEU A 379 18.08 -2.94 -3.55
C LEU A 379 19.03 -2.22 -2.61
N ALA A 380 20.26 -2.69 -2.47
CA ALA A 380 21.27 -2.04 -1.64
C ALA A 380 21.55 -0.61 -2.10
N GLY A 381 21.73 -0.40 -3.41
CA GLY A 381 21.87 0.92 -4.00
C GLY A 381 20.63 1.81 -3.77
N SER A 382 19.43 1.22 -3.88
CA SER A 382 18.18 1.91 -3.58
C SER A 382 18.09 2.33 -2.11
N ILE A 383 18.59 1.51 -1.16
CA ILE A 383 18.60 1.86 0.27
C ILE A 383 19.59 3.00 0.56
N VAL A 384 20.71 3.08 -0.13
CA VAL A 384 21.63 4.22 -0.02
C VAL A 384 20.94 5.52 -0.48
N LEU A 385 20.21 5.46 -1.58
CA LEU A 385 19.39 6.60 -2.05
C LEU A 385 18.25 6.94 -1.06
N LEU A 386 17.63 5.91 -0.47
CA LEU A 386 16.62 6.07 0.59
C LEU A 386 17.19 6.81 1.80
N LEU A 387 18.40 6.42 2.25
CA LEU A 387 19.10 7.08 3.34
C LEU A 387 19.34 8.55 3.04
N PHE A 388 19.87 8.86 1.85
CA PHE A 388 20.09 10.23 1.43
C PHE A 388 18.81 11.06 1.40
N ALA A 389 17.76 10.54 0.75
CA ALA A 389 16.44 11.20 0.69
C ALA A 389 15.83 11.37 2.08
N GLY A 390 15.90 10.34 2.92
CA GLY A 390 15.40 10.36 4.30
C GLY A 390 16.17 11.32 5.22
N TRP A 391 17.48 11.40 5.06
CA TRP A 391 18.31 12.35 5.79
C TRP A 391 17.91 13.80 5.46
N LYS A 392 17.70 14.11 4.18
CA LYS A 392 17.26 15.44 3.73
C LYS A 392 15.81 15.75 4.10
N ALA A 393 14.90 14.78 3.96
CA ALA A 393 13.50 14.93 4.37
C ALA A 393 13.34 15.01 5.90
N GLY A 394 14.25 14.36 6.64
CA GLY A 394 14.28 14.33 8.10
C GLY A 394 14.78 15.63 8.76
N GLU A 395 15.35 16.56 8.01
CA GLU A 395 15.79 17.85 8.49
C GLU A 395 14.61 18.70 8.99
N ALA A 396 14.77 19.41 10.12
CA ALA A 396 13.73 20.23 10.72
C ALA A 396 13.47 21.52 9.93
N THR A 397 13.07 21.38 8.66
CA THR A 397 12.76 22.46 7.72
C THR A 397 11.35 22.30 7.17
N TYR A 398 10.79 23.36 6.59
CA TYR A 398 9.47 23.35 5.98
C TYR A 398 9.58 23.54 4.47
N VAL A 399 8.63 22.97 3.73
CA VAL A 399 8.46 23.29 2.31
C VAL A 399 8.15 24.77 2.20
N ALA A 400 8.98 25.50 1.43
CA ALA A 400 8.82 26.94 1.26
C ALA A 400 7.46 27.25 0.63
N GLU A 401 6.82 28.31 1.13
CA GLU A 401 5.68 28.97 0.52
C GLU A 401 6.21 30.22 -0.16
N ASP A 402 6.13 30.30 -1.48
CA ASP A 402 6.39 31.53 -2.22
C ASP A 402 5.19 32.49 -2.13
#